data_1fec5d4f45f967fd4f89f37dfaf9e34d
#
_entry.id   1fec5d4f45f967fd4f89f37dfaf9e34d
#
_cell.length_a   1.000
_cell.length_b   1.000
_cell.length_c   1.000
_cell.angle_alpha   90.00
_cell.angle_beta   90.00
_cell.angle_gamma   90.00
#
_symmetry.space_group_name_H-M   'P 1'
#
loop_
_entity.id
_entity.type
_entity.pdbx_description
1 polymer ?
#
loop_
_entity_poly.entity_id
_entity_poly.type
_entity_poly.pdbx_seq_one_letter_code
_entity_poly.pdbx_strand_id
1 'polypeptide(L)'
;MKRIKKIYHKCVEFTTQVADDHVGAYAAQSAFFFMLCLIPIILLLLMLVRYTPVTKADVMTAVMQVFPSSVNSLITTIVNQVYNQSMGVIPITVIVALWSAGKGVLAMTSGLNCVYECSETRNYIFLRIRSTLYTVMFILVIVSLLVLSV
;
A
#
# COMPACT_ATOMS: atom_id res chain seq x y z
N MET A 1 29.64 -13.37 -31.55
CA MET A 1 28.60 -14.41 -31.40
C MET A 1 28.59 -15.07 -30.01
N LYS A 2 29.70 -15.44 -29.37
CA LYS A 2 29.72 -16.09 -28.03
C LYS A 2 29.11 -15.24 -26.90
N ARG A 3 29.30 -13.91 -26.90
CA ARG A 3 28.72 -13.01 -25.87
C ARG A 3 27.18 -12.91 -25.96
N ILE A 4 26.63 -12.85 -27.16
CA ILE A 4 25.17 -12.75 -27.38
C ILE A 4 24.49 -14.04 -26.92
N LYS A 5 25.04 -15.21 -27.25
CA LYS A 5 24.51 -16.50 -26.77
C LYS A 5 24.54 -16.62 -25.23
N LYS A 6 25.58 -16.08 -24.58
CA LYS A 6 25.70 -16.09 -23.10
C LYS A 6 24.64 -15.18 -22.45
N ILE A 7 24.37 -14.00 -23.07
CA ILE A 7 23.33 -13.09 -22.58
C ILE A 7 21.96 -13.73 -22.76
N TYR A 8 21.69 -14.30 -23.95
CA TYR A 8 20.43 -14.99 -24.23
C TYR A 8 20.18 -16.14 -23.24
N HIS A 9 21.18 -16.96 -22.95
CA HIS A 9 21.05 -18.07 -22.00
C HIS A 9 20.73 -17.58 -20.58
N LYS A 10 21.42 -16.52 -20.13
CA LYS A 10 21.11 -15.89 -18.83
C LYS A 10 19.70 -15.27 -18.76
N CYS A 11 19.23 -14.67 -19.85
CA CYS A 11 17.86 -14.13 -19.88
C CYS A 11 16.82 -15.25 -19.81
N VAL A 12 17.03 -16.35 -20.52
CA VAL A 12 16.14 -17.52 -20.48
C VAL A 12 16.15 -18.15 -19.09
N GLU A 13 17.31 -18.36 -18.51
CA GLU A 13 17.46 -18.89 -17.15
C GLU A 13 16.74 -18.01 -16.11
N PHE A 14 16.93 -16.69 -16.18
CA PHE A 14 16.23 -15.72 -15.33
C PHE A 14 14.71 -15.77 -15.50
N THR A 15 14.21 -15.80 -16.74
CA THR A 15 12.75 -15.86 -16.96
C THR A 15 12.15 -17.18 -16.50
N THR A 16 12.87 -18.28 -16.64
CA THR A 16 12.45 -19.59 -16.13
C THR A 16 12.38 -19.57 -14.60
N GLN A 17 13.43 -19.06 -13.94
CA GLN A 17 13.47 -18.96 -12.48
C GLN A 17 12.34 -18.05 -11.94
N VAL A 18 12.07 -16.90 -12.57
CA VAL A 18 10.95 -16.02 -12.23
C VAL A 18 9.59 -16.74 -12.34
N ALA A 19 9.45 -17.61 -13.33
CA ALA A 19 8.24 -18.41 -13.51
C ALA A 19 8.12 -19.52 -12.46
N ASP A 20 9.20 -20.26 -12.20
CA ASP A 20 9.24 -21.37 -11.24
C ASP A 20 9.00 -20.89 -9.80
N ASP A 21 9.55 -19.73 -9.44
CA ASP A 21 9.34 -19.06 -8.14
C ASP A 21 7.98 -18.34 -8.01
N HIS A 22 7.14 -18.43 -9.02
CA HIS A 22 5.80 -17.78 -9.03
C HIS A 22 5.82 -16.29 -8.70
N VAL A 23 6.90 -15.57 -9.03
CA VAL A 23 7.11 -14.15 -8.69
C VAL A 23 5.95 -13.29 -9.17
N GLY A 24 5.43 -13.56 -10.38
CA GLY A 24 4.28 -12.85 -10.94
C GLY A 24 3.01 -12.99 -10.09
N ALA A 25 2.75 -14.18 -9.54
CA ALA A 25 1.58 -14.42 -8.69
C ALA A 25 1.67 -13.65 -7.37
N TYR A 26 2.84 -13.68 -6.70
CA TYR A 26 3.05 -12.93 -5.47
C TYR A 26 3.04 -11.42 -5.70
N ALA A 27 3.60 -10.94 -6.81
CA ALA A 27 3.56 -9.54 -7.19
C ALA A 27 2.12 -9.06 -7.44
N ALA A 28 1.33 -9.83 -8.18
CA ALA A 28 -0.07 -9.53 -8.45
C ALA A 28 -0.92 -9.53 -7.16
N GLN A 29 -0.68 -10.50 -6.28
CA GLN A 29 -1.36 -10.57 -4.98
C GLN A 29 -1.00 -9.37 -4.10
N SER A 30 0.26 -8.97 -4.04
CA SER A 30 0.72 -7.80 -3.29
C SER A 30 0.10 -6.52 -3.84
N ALA A 31 0.15 -6.33 -5.16
CA ALA A 31 -0.43 -5.18 -5.84
C ALA A 31 -1.95 -5.07 -5.58
N PHE A 32 -2.68 -6.18 -5.64
CA PHE A 32 -4.11 -6.21 -5.33
C PHE A 32 -4.40 -5.72 -3.91
N PHE A 33 -3.69 -6.23 -2.90
CA PHE A 33 -3.91 -5.79 -1.52
C PHE A 33 -3.45 -4.35 -1.26
N PHE A 34 -2.39 -3.88 -1.91
CA PHE A 34 -1.98 -2.48 -1.84
C PHE A 34 -3.00 -1.55 -2.50
N MET A 35 -3.59 -1.95 -3.63
CA MET A 35 -4.70 -1.22 -4.25
C MET A 35 -5.92 -1.17 -3.33
N LEU A 36 -6.29 -2.28 -2.68
CA LEU A 36 -7.41 -2.31 -1.75
C LEU A 36 -7.19 -1.40 -0.53
N CYS A 37 -5.96 -1.25 -0.05
CA CYS A 37 -5.69 -0.39 1.10
C CYS A 37 -5.59 1.10 0.74
N LEU A 38 -5.44 1.47 -0.54
CA LEU A 38 -5.35 2.88 -0.97
C LEU A 38 -6.57 3.69 -0.54
N ILE A 39 -7.78 3.17 -0.77
CA ILE A 39 -9.02 3.89 -0.42
C ILE A 39 -9.10 4.16 1.08
N PRO A 40 -8.98 3.15 1.98
CA PRO A 40 -8.96 3.41 3.42
C PRO A 40 -7.82 4.34 3.86
N ILE A 41 -6.63 4.25 3.26
CA ILE A 41 -5.50 5.13 3.59
C ILE A 41 -5.81 6.58 3.21
N ILE A 42 -6.35 6.83 2.01
CA ILE A 42 -6.75 8.19 1.59
C ILE A 42 -7.82 8.75 2.55
N LEU A 43 -8.81 7.94 2.93
CA LEU A 43 -9.82 8.36 3.90
C LEU A 43 -9.19 8.71 5.27
N LEU A 44 -8.24 7.91 5.75
CA LEU A 44 -7.53 8.19 7.00
C LEU A 44 -6.70 9.46 6.92
N LEU A 45 -6.00 9.70 5.82
CA LEU A 45 -5.23 10.93 5.61
C LEU A 45 -6.15 12.16 5.63
N LEU A 46 -7.29 12.11 4.94
CA LEU A 46 -8.27 13.20 4.96
C LEU A 46 -8.86 13.42 6.37
N MET A 47 -9.09 12.33 7.12
CA MET A 47 -9.53 12.43 8.52
C MET A 47 -8.46 13.06 9.43
N LEU A 48 -7.18 12.72 9.23
CA LEU A 48 -6.07 13.33 9.98
C LEU A 48 -5.98 14.83 9.71
N VAL A 49 -6.16 15.27 8.47
CA VAL A 49 -6.19 16.69 8.09
C VAL A 49 -7.27 17.45 8.86
N ARG A 50 -8.41 16.82 9.16
CA ARG A 50 -9.47 17.43 9.97
C ARG A 50 -9.04 17.86 11.38
N TYR A 51 -7.98 17.22 11.93
CA TYR A 51 -7.41 17.58 13.24
C TYR A 51 -6.31 18.64 13.14
N THR A 52 -5.98 19.08 11.93
CA THR A 52 -5.02 20.17 11.69
C THR A 52 -5.78 21.50 11.49
N PRO A 53 -5.12 22.67 11.58
CA PRO A 53 -5.74 23.97 11.29
C PRO A 53 -6.12 24.17 9.81
N VAL A 54 -5.90 23.16 8.97
CA VAL A 54 -6.22 23.19 7.54
C VAL A 54 -7.73 23.12 7.35
N THR A 55 -8.27 24.11 6.64
CA THR A 55 -9.71 24.17 6.38
C THR A 55 -10.12 23.21 5.25
N LYS A 56 -11.40 22.84 5.22
CA LYS A 56 -11.97 22.05 4.11
C LYS A 56 -11.76 22.72 2.75
N ALA A 57 -11.78 24.05 2.70
CA ALA A 57 -11.53 24.81 1.49
C ALA A 57 -10.09 24.67 0.99
N ASP A 58 -9.12 24.69 1.90
CA ASP A 58 -7.71 24.52 1.56
C ASP A 58 -7.44 23.11 0.98
N VAL A 59 -8.02 22.08 1.61
CA VAL A 59 -7.95 20.70 1.09
C VAL A 59 -8.56 20.60 -0.30
N MET A 60 -9.75 21.19 -0.48
CA MET A 60 -10.42 21.17 -1.77
C MET A 60 -9.59 21.85 -2.85
N THR A 61 -9.01 23.01 -2.54
CA THR A 61 -8.15 23.76 -3.46
C THR A 61 -6.89 22.96 -3.82
N ALA A 62 -6.21 22.40 -2.83
CA ALA A 62 -5.00 21.60 -3.06
C ALA A 62 -5.27 20.36 -3.91
N VAL A 63 -6.36 19.65 -3.62
CA VAL A 63 -6.69 18.42 -4.37
C VAL A 63 -7.12 18.74 -5.81
N MET A 64 -7.88 19.81 -6.02
CA MET A 64 -8.30 20.27 -7.36
C MET A 64 -7.13 20.75 -8.23
N GLN A 65 -6.01 21.17 -7.63
CA GLN A 65 -4.79 21.51 -8.39
C GLN A 65 -4.02 20.29 -8.90
N VAL A 66 -4.13 19.17 -8.21
CA VAL A 66 -3.39 17.94 -8.54
C VAL A 66 -4.17 17.06 -9.52
N PHE A 67 -5.50 17.04 -9.43
CA PHE A 67 -6.35 16.15 -10.21
C PHE A 67 -7.03 16.86 -11.39
N PRO A 68 -7.25 16.15 -12.52
CA PRO A 68 -7.99 16.68 -13.66
C PRO A 68 -9.44 17.06 -13.29
N SER A 69 -9.98 18.06 -13.97
CA SER A 69 -11.35 18.56 -13.75
C SER A 69 -12.46 17.49 -13.92
N SER A 70 -12.19 16.44 -14.68
CA SER A 70 -13.11 15.31 -14.90
C SER A 70 -13.45 14.53 -13.62
N VAL A 71 -12.62 14.58 -12.59
CA VAL A 71 -12.84 13.88 -11.30
C VAL A 71 -13.28 14.81 -10.16
N ASN A 72 -13.47 16.12 -10.41
CA ASN A 72 -13.80 17.10 -9.38
C ASN A 72 -15.08 16.75 -8.61
N SER A 73 -16.10 16.20 -9.28
CA SER A 73 -17.35 15.80 -8.63
C SER A 73 -17.15 14.65 -7.63
N LEU A 74 -16.33 13.68 -8.00
CA LEU A 74 -15.96 12.56 -7.11
C LEU A 74 -15.15 13.05 -5.90
N ILE A 75 -14.16 13.90 -6.14
CA ILE A 75 -13.33 14.50 -5.09
C ILE A 75 -14.19 15.30 -4.11
N THR A 76 -15.06 16.16 -4.62
CA THR A 76 -15.98 16.97 -3.81
C THR A 76 -16.87 16.08 -2.93
N THR A 77 -17.38 14.99 -3.51
CA THR A 77 -18.22 14.02 -2.78
C THR A 77 -17.41 13.34 -1.67
N ILE A 78 -16.21 12.86 -1.95
CA ILE A 78 -15.35 12.17 -0.98
C ILE A 78 -14.97 13.13 0.17
N VAL A 79 -14.48 14.32 -0.14
CA VAL A 79 -14.09 15.31 0.86
C VAL A 79 -15.29 15.69 1.72
N ASN A 80 -16.47 15.94 1.13
CA ASN A 80 -17.68 16.23 1.86
C ASN A 80 -18.10 15.08 2.80
N GLN A 81 -18.04 13.85 2.33
CA GLN A 81 -18.36 12.68 3.13
C GLN A 81 -17.42 12.56 4.33
N VAL A 82 -16.12 12.69 4.12
CA VAL A 82 -15.11 12.56 5.19
C VAL A 82 -15.30 13.64 6.27
N TYR A 83 -15.54 14.90 5.87
CA TYR A 83 -15.74 15.99 6.82
C TYR A 83 -17.08 15.90 7.57
N ASN A 84 -18.09 15.27 6.98
CA ASN A 84 -19.41 15.07 7.59
C ASN A 84 -19.56 13.72 8.31
N GLN A 85 -18.54 12.85 8.24
CA GLN A 85 -18.61 11.49 8.79
C GLN A 85 -18.53 11.50 10.31
N SER A 86 -19.31 10.60 10.93
CA SER A 86 -19.29 10.42 12.38
C SER A 86 -17.97 9.78 12.85
N MET A 87 -17.53 10.13 14.06
CA MET A 87 -16.31 9.61 14.71
C MET A 87 -16.27 8.06 14.78
N GLY A 88 -17.43 7.39 14.78
CA GLY A 88 -17.51 5.93 14.90
C GLY A 88 -17.00 5.14 13.69
N VAL A 89 -16.87 5.78 12.52
CA VAL A 89 -16.39 5.11 11.29
C VAL A 89 -14.86 5.01 11.25
N ILE A 90 -14.16 5.91 11.95
CA ILE A 90 -12.69 5.98 11.98
C ILE A 90 -12.05 4.64 12.39
N PRO A 91 -12.40 4.02 13.53
CA PRO A 91 -11.76 2.77 13.96
C PRO A 91 -11.97 1.63 12.96
N ILE A 92 -13.14 1.55 12.34
CA ILE A 92 -13.42 0.52 11.33
C ILE A 92 -12.53 0.72 10.10
N THR A 93 -12.39 1.96 9.63
CA THR A 93 -11.54 2.30 8.49
C THR A 93 -10.06 1.98 8.77
N VAL A 94 -9.58 2.29 9.98
CA VAL A 94 -8.22 1.93 10.43
C VAL A 94 -7.99 0.42 10.40
N ILE A 95 -8.93 -0.36 10.94
CA ILE A 95 -8.82 -1.82 10.96
C ILE A 95 -8.77 -2.38 9.54
N VAL A 96 -9.65 -1.92 8.65
CA VAL A 96 -9.68 -2.37 7.25
C VAL A 96 -8.39 -2.00 6.51
N ALA A 97 -7.88 -0.77 6.71
CA ALA A 97 -6.62 -0.31 6.12
C ALA A 97 -5.44 -1.18 6.56
N LEU A 98 -5.27 -1.37 7.87
CA LEU A 98 -4.19 -2.19 8.43
C LEU A 98 -4.30 -3.65 8.02
N TRP A 99 -5.53 -4.19 7.97
CA TRP A 99 -5.77 -5.54 7.50
C TRP A 99 -5.35 -5.75 6.05
N SER A 100 -5.75 -4.85 5.15
CA SER A 100 -5.43 -4.93 3.72
C SER A 100 -3.94 -4.70 3.45
N ALA A 101 -3.35 -3.65 4.04
CA ALA A 101 -1.92 -3.36 3.91
C ALA A 101 -1.05 -4.51 4.44
N GLY A 102 -1.39 -5.06 5.60
CA GLY A 102 -0.69 -6.21 6.18
C GLY A 102 -0.77 -7.47 5.30
N LYS A 103 -1.87 -7.68 4.54
CA LYS A 103 -1.94 -8.75 3.53
C LYS A 103 -0.98 -8.51 2.36
N GLY A 104 -0.86 -7.27 1.89
CA GLY A 104 0.10 -6.92 0.84
C GLY A 104 1.55 -7.18 1.27
N VAL A 105 1.92 -6.74 2.48
CA VAL A 105 3.26 -7.00 3.04
C VAL A 105 3.52 -8.50 3.23
N LEU A 106 2.52 -9.26 3.68
CA LEU A 106 2.65 -10.71 3.84
C LEU A 106 2.86 -11.41 2.49
N ALA A 107 2.10 -11.03 1.46
CA ALA A 107 2.26 -11.58 0.11
C ALA A 107 3.66 -11.28 -0.46
N MET A 108 4.16 -10.05 -0.26
CA MET A 108 5.52 -9.67 -0.65
C MET A 108 6.58 -10.49 0.08
N THR A 109 6.42 -10.68 1.40
CA THR A 109 7.34 -11.50 2.21
C THR A 109 7.33 -12.95 1.74
N SER A 110 6.15 -13.52 1.43
CA SER A 110 6.03 -14.89 0.93
C SER A 110 6.69 -15.05 -0.43
N GLY A 111 6.55 -14.07 -1.32
CA GLY A 111 7.25 -14.05 -2.61
C GLY A 111 8.77 -14.00 -2.44
N LEU A 112 9.28 -13.15 -1.56
CA LEU A 112 10.72 -13.09 -1.26
C LEU A 112 11.24 -14.41 -0.66
N ASN A 113 10.50 -15.01 0.27
CA ASN A 113 10.88 -16.31 0.84
C ASN A 113 10.93 -17.41 -0.24
N CYS A 114 10.03 -17.37 -1.24
CA CYS A 114 10.04 -18.28 -2.37
C CYS A 114 11.32 -18.11 -3.21
N VAL A 115 11.64 -16.88 -3.60
CA VAL A 115 12.84 -16.54 -4.40
C VAL A 115 14.15 -16.89 -3.66
N TYR A 116 14.18 -16.73 -2.33
CA TYR A 116 15.36 -17.07 -1.53
C TYR A 116 15.36 -18.52 -1.02
N GLU A 117 14.42 -19.36 -1.49
CA GLU A 117 14.28 -20.76 -1.06
C GLU A 117 14.21 -20.92 0.46
N CYS A 118 13.71 -19.89 1.16
CA CYS A 118 13.56 -19.92 2.61
C CYS A 118 12.27 -20.65 2.99
N SER A 119 12.38 -21.82 3.62
CA SER A 119 11.21 -22.50 4.19
C SER A 119 10.72 -21.76 5.42
N GLU A 120 9.52 -21.16 5.33
CA GLU A 120 8.90 -20.50 6.47
C GLU A 120 8.20 -21.55 7.36
N THR A 121 8.79 -21.81 8.52
CA THR A 121 8.29 -22.79 9.49
C THR A 121 7.36 -22.16 10.55
N ARG A 122 7.19 -20.86 10.54
CA ARG A 122 6.42 -20.11 11.54
C ARG A 122 4.92 -20.20 11.29
N ASN A 123 4.15 -20.12 12.37
CA ASN A 123 2.69 -20.13 12.29
C ASN A 123 2.18 -18.89 11.51
N TYR A 124 1.19 -19.10 10.65
CA TYR A 124 0.55 -18.04 9.85
C TYR A 124 0.09 -16.84 10.69
N ILE A 125 -0.43 -17.08 11.90
CA ILE A 125 -0.88 -16.00 12.81
C ILE A 125 0.30 -15.10 13.20
N PHE A 126 1.45 -15.70 13.52
CA PHE A 126 2.66 -14.94 13.87
C PHE A 126 3.16 -14.09 12.71
N LEU A 127 3.19 -14.67 11.50
CA LEU A 127 3.55 -13.95 10.28
C LEU A 127 2.60 -12.77 10.03
N ARG A 128 1.32 -12.98 10.30
CA ARG A 128 0.29 -11.96 10.15
C ARG A 128 0.49 -10.77 11.11
N ILE A 129 0.72 -11.05 12.38
CA ILE A 129 0.99 -10.02 13.40
C ILE A 129 2.26 -9.25 13.04
N ARG A 130 3.32 -9.94 12.65
CA ARG A 130 4.58 -9.34 12.24
C ARG A 130 4.42 -8.42 11.01
N SER A 131 3.70 -8.86 9.99
CA SER A 131 3.43 -8.04 8.79
C SER A 131 2.63 -6.79 9.12
N THR A 132 1.62 -6.91 10.00
CA THR A 132 0.84 -5.76 10.47
C THR A 132 1.71 -4.78 11.26
N LEU A 133 2.60 -5.29 12.12
CA LEU A 133 3.53 -4.45 12.88
C LEU A 133 4.48 -3.68 11.96
N TYR A 134 5.05 -4.33 10.94
CA TYR A 134 5.89 -3.65 9.95
C TYR A 134 5.13 -2.57 9.18
N THR A 135 3.87 -2.84 8.83
CA THR A 135 3.02 -1.85 8.17
C THR A 135 2.79 -0.62 9.06
N VAL A 136 2.49 -0.82 10.35
CA VAL A 136 2.31 0.26 11.32
C VAL A 136 3.60 1.07 11.47
N MET A 137 4.76 0.40 11.65
CA MET A 137 6.05 1.09 11.73
C MET A 137 6.35 1.91 10.48
N PHE A 138 6.08 1.36 9.30
CA PHE A 138 6.29 2.06 8.04
C PHE A 138 5.42 3.31 7.92
N ILE A 139 4.14 3.21 8.29
CA ILE A 139 3.23 4.37 8.32
C ILE A 139 3.72 5.43 9.31
N LEU A 140 4.16 5.03 10.50
CA LEU A 140 4.69 5.97 11.50
C LEU A 140 5.95 6.70 11.01
N VAL A 141 6.85 6.00 10.30
CA VAL A 141 8.03 6.62 9.69
C VAL A 141 7.61 7.65 8.64
N ILE A 142 6.68 7.31 7.75
CA ILE A 142 6.19 8.26 6.73
C ILE A 142 5.55 9.49 7.38
N VAL A 143 4.67 9.29 8.37
CA VAL A 143 4.02 10.40 9.07
C VAL A 143 5.05 11.27 9.80
N SER A 144 6.05 10.68 10.45
CA SER A 144 7.14 11.42 11.10
C SER A 144 7.94 12.26 10.11
N LEU A 145 8.26 11.71 8.94
CA LEU A 145 8.98 12.43 7.89
C LEU A 145 8.14 13.59 7.33
N LEU A 146 6.84 13.38 7.16
CA LEU A 146 5.92 14.45 6.72
C LEU A 146 5.84 15.58 7.75
N VAL A 147 5.74 15.25 9.04
CA VAL A 147 5.70 16.25 10.13
C VAL A 147 7.01 17.03 10.23
N LEU A 148 8.16 16.37 10.00
CA LEU A 148 9.47 17.04 10.00
C LEU A 148 9.71 17.89 8.74
N SER A 149 8.98 17.63 7.66
CA SER A 149 9.09 18.35 6.38
C SER A 149 8.25 19.63 6.34
N VAL A 150 7.33 19.81 7.29
CA VAL A 150 6.46 21.00 7.43
C VAL A 150 7.02 21.96 8.47
#